data_bf87543633177be8c31d137f0b4bbeb1
#
_entry.id   bf87543633177be8c31d137f0b4bbeb1
#
_cell.length_a   1.000
_cell.length_b   1.000
_cell.length_c   1.000
_cell.angle_alpha   90.00
_cell.angle_beta   90.00
_cell.angle_gamma   90.00
#
_symmetry.space_group_name_H-M   'P 1'
#
loop_
_entity.id
_entity.type
_entity.pdbx_description
1 polymer ?
#
loop_
_entity_poly.entity_id
_entity_poly.type
_entity_poly.pdbx_seq_one_letter_code
_entity_poly.pdbx_strand_id
1 'polypeptide(L)'
;MKKKSLLILLVMCSIIFITTGTFAYYRYSVNGSIIGKTGNYTFNVTSNSTTTKDINLGSNLKPFDKGSFNLTVKLDNTDCDAYYTLKIEKTNLPKGFKFLSQDDNISPFSTHSKYFDGGDNKTDTVTIYWYWDGNVDDEDDNSFIGKTISANIVINSKQTNPAYMKNGYSEDENANGGTEFWNNTYKPYVRTITFDNNLSNLPSTCNEENLCWDISYSQTQNKKVYGYLVDSGLTIEETDSSTSTTVNKSLYNLYIVSEAQTFAPNDSSFIFSFYKYENSKYISNLISINFNNNFNTSNVTSMSGMFYYCEKLTDLDISNFNTAKVIRMSKMFSFCLKLTSLDLSSFNTSNVTDMNAMFYNCVYLTNLDLSDFNTSNVTDMSAMFNGCLSLTNLDLSNFNTSNVTDMEFMFWGCSSLASLDLSNFDTAKVNSMYATFYDCRSLTNLDLSDFNTSNVASMDRMFADCTSLSNLDLSDFNTSNVTNMDRMFADCTSLTNLDLSDFNTSNVTNMFGMFYKCDKLQTEITITGTSITNYANMFSNALTDVNAYVIINYSSEAESIAQGMKSTAPTSNQSKITLKQI
;
A
#
# COMPACT_ATOMS: atom_id res chain seq x y z
N MET A 1 -12.86 -2.44 61.37
CA MET A 1 -12.61 -3.81 60.88
C MET A 1 -12.83 -4.05 59.38
N LYS A 2 -13.52 -3.16 58.64
CA LYS A 2 -13.80 -3.38 57.17
C LYS A 2 -12.64 -3.07 56.22
N LYS A 3 -11.64 -2.27 56.61
CA LYS A 3 -10.49 -1.93 55.74
C LYS A 3 -9.38 -3.00 55.69
N LYS A 4 -9.23 -3.79 56.75
CA LYS A 4 -8.22 -4.87 56.80
C LYS A 4 -8.64 -6.11 56.01
N SER A 5 -9.94 -6.40 55.91
CA SER A 5 -10.46 -7.52 55.12
C SER A 5 -10.35 -7.30 53.62
N LEU A 6 -10.44 -6.04 53.17
CA LEU A 6 -10.30 -5.70 51.75
C LEU A 6 -8.83 -5.80 51.28
N LEU A 7 -7.88 -5.43 52.17
CA LEU A 7 -6.46 -5.53 51.88
C LEU A 7 -5.98 -7.00 51.80
N ILE A 8 -6.52 -7.86 52.67
CA ILE A 8 -6.21 -9.30 52.67
C ILE A 8 -6.81 -9.99 51.41
N LEU A 9 -7.98 -9.55 50.94
CA LEU A 9 -8.58 -10.08 49.72
C LEU A 9 -7.76 -9.69 48.49
N LEU A 10 -7.26 -8.43 48.41
CA LEU A 10 -6.37 -7.96 47.34
C LEU A 10 -5.02 -8.71 47.32
N VAL A 11 -4.43 -8.98 48.48
CA VAL A 11 -3.17 -9.74 48.60
C VAL A 11 -3.38 -11.23 48.29
N MET A 12 -4.53 -11.82 48.67
CA MET A 12 -4.86 -13.21 48.32
C MET A 12 -5.13 -13.39 46.83
N CYS A 13 -5.77 -12.43 46.16
CA CYS A 13 -5.93 -12.45 44.69
C CYS A 13 -4.58 -12.39 43.97
N SER A 14 -3.63 -11.59 44.42
CA SER A 14 -2.30 -11.51 43.82
C SER A 14 -1.44 -12.79 44.02
N ILE A 15 -1.65 -13.54 45.09
CA ILE A 15 -0.90 -14.78 45.35
C ILE A 15 -1.45 -15.99 44.57
N ILE A 16 -2.75 -16.03 44.27
CA ILE A 16 -3.37 -17.10 43.46
C ILE A 16 -2.98 -17.02 41.98
N PHE A 17 -2.64 -15.83 41.47
CA PHE A 17 -2.27 -15.63 40.05
C PHE A 17 -0.81 -16.00 39.73
N ILE A 18 0.06 -16.20 40.70
CA ILE A 18 1.48 -16.56 40.50
C ILE A 18 1.66 -18.06 40.16
N THR A 19 0.68 -18.91 40.46
CA THR A 19 0.84 -20.37 40.35
C THR A 19 0.15 -21.05 39.17
N THR A 20 -0.64 -20.36 38.37
CA THR A 20 -1.44 -21.01 37.31
C THR A 20 -1.20 -20.52 35.87
N GLY A 21 -0.25 -19.63 35.63
CA GLY A 21 0.14 -19.26 34.26
C GLY A 21 -0.99 -18.69 33.38
N THR A 22 -2.16 -18.38 33.93
CA THR A 22 -3.31 -17.87 33.20
C THR A 22 -3.24 -16.34 33.14
N PHE A 23 -3.05 -15.79 31.96
CA PHE A 23 -3.05 -14.34 31.73
C PHE A 23 -4.48 -13.82 31.85
N ALA A 24 -4.82 -13.13 32.93
CA ALA A 24 -6.07 -12.39 33.04
C ALA A 24 -5.85 -10.94 32.59
N TYR A 25 -6.59 -10.51 31.57
CA TYR A 25 -6.66 -9.11 31.18
C TYR A 25 -7.61 -8.38 32.12
N TYR A 26 -7.08 -7.44 32.91
CA TYR A 26 -7.93 -6.52 33.68
C TYR A 26 -8.11 -5.23 32.91
N ARG A 27 -9.36 -4.90 32.61
CA ARG A 27 -9.72 -3.61 32.05
C ARG A 27 -9.98 -2.63 33.19
N TYR A 28 -9.10 -1.64 33.36
CA TYR A 28 -9.32 -0.52 34.26
C TYR A 28 -9.80 0.68 33.46
N SER A 29 -10.99 1.18 33.78
CA SER A 29 -11.51 2.42 33.27
C SER A 29 -11.29 3.52 34.30
N VAL A 30 -10.46 4.51 34.00
CA VAL A 30 -10.29 5.71 34.82
C VAL A 30 -11.09 6.82 34.17
N ASN A 31 -12.29 7.09 34.67
CA ASN A 31 -13.12 8.20 34.22
C ASN A 31 -12.52 9.53 34.68
N GLY A 32 -11.98 10.29 33.77
CA GLY A 32 -11.54 11.67 33.97
C GLY A 32 -11.74 12.45 32.68
N SER A 33 -12.62 13.46 32.68
CA SER A 33 -12.78 14.36 31.55
C SER A 33 -11.71 15.44 31.58
N ILE A 34 -11.05 15.67 30.45
CA ILE A 34 -10.01 16.68 30.26
C ILE A 34 -10.50 17.63 29.18
N ILE A 35 -10.50 18.93 29.47
CA ILE A 35 -11.07 19.96 28.61
C ILE A 35 -9.95 20.85 28.09
N GLY A 36 -9.78 20.94 26.77
CA GLY A 36 -8.89 21.92 26.14
C GLY A 36 -8.28 21.50 24.82
N LYS A 37 -7.93 22.50 23.98
CA LYS A 37 -7.25 22.30 22.67
C LYS A 37 -5.82 21.77 22.81
N THR A 38 -5.20 21.96 23.96
CA THR A 38 -3.85 21.46 24.31
C THR A 38 -3.82 20.97 25.76
N GLY A 39 -3.04 19.94 26.06
CA GLY A 39 -2.95 19.41 27.43
C GLY A 39 -1.81 18.38 27.60
N ASN A 40 -1.47 18.14 28.88
CA ASN A 40 -0.53 17.08 29.27
C ASN A 40 -1.29 16.06 30.11
N TYR A 41 -1.17 14.80 29.72
CA TYR A 41 -1.89 13.70 30.38
C TYR A 41 -0.90 12.63 30.80
N THR A 42 -1.04 12.15 32.03
CA THR A 42 -0.19 11.08 32.54
C THR A 42 -1.04 9.84 32.82
N PHE A 43 -0.61 8.72 32.29
CA PHE A 43 -1.15 7.40 32.54
C PHE A 43 -0.17 6.61 33.39
N ASN A 44 -0.59 6.22 34.57
CA ASN A 44 0.12 5.22 35.35
C ASN A 44 -0.46 3.86 34.98
N VAL A 45 0.35 3.01 34.40
CA VAL A 45 -0.07 1.73 33.84
C VAL A 45 0.61 0.62 34.58
N THR A 46 -0.18 -0.29 35.16
CA THR A 46 0.35 -1.50 35.77
C THR A 46 0.76 -2.52 34.72
N SER A 47 1.81 -3.27 34.96
CA SER A 47 2.27 -4.33 34.05
C SER A 47 1.14 -5.35 33.76
N ASN A 48 1.06 -5.79 32.49
CA ASN A 48 0.04 -6.72 32.01
C ASN A 48 -1.40 -6.17 32.13
N SER A 49 -1.63 -4.89 31.90
CA SER A 49 -2.93 -4.26 32.00
C SER A 49 -3.34 -3.55 30.72
N THR A 50 -4.65 -3.36 30.55
CA THR A 50 -5.22 -2.41 29.59
C THR A 50 -5.79 -1.23 30.35
N THR A 51 -5.29 -0.05 30.09
CA THR A 51 -5.80 1.21 30.65
C THR A 51 -6.49 1.99 29.55
N THR A 52 -7.74 2.40 29.82
CA THR A 52 -8.55 3.17 28.88
C THR A 52 -8.92 4.50 29.50
N LYS A 53 -8.85 5.59 28.74
CA LYS A 53 -9.24 6.92 29.20
C LYS A 53 -9.87 7.72 28.06
N ASP A 54 -11.01 8.34 28.35
CA ASP A 54 -11.63 9.30 27.46
C ASP A 54 -10.94 10.66 27.56
N ILE A 55 -10.56 11.20 26.43
CA ILE A 55 -10.04 12.55 26.30
C ILE A 55 -11.13 13.44 25.70
N ASN A 56 -11.47 14.49 26.42
CA ASN A 56 -12.38 15.52 25.94
C ASN A 56 -11.55 16.61 25.23
N LEU A 57 -11.70 16.71 23.92
CA LEU A 57 -10.96 17.67 23.08
C LEU A 57 -11.60 19.08 23.11
N GLY A 58 -12.82 19.20 23.62
CA GLY A 58 -13.53 20.46 23.78
C GLY A 58 -14.97 20.43 23.28
N SER A 59 -15.75 21.43 23.67
CA SER A 59 -17.16 21.55 23.27
C SER A 59 -17.45 22.66 22.25
N ASN A 60 -16.42 23.44 21.86
CA ASN A 60 -16.54 24.58 20.95
C ASN A 60 -15.60 24.46 19.73
N LEU A 61 -15.24 23.24 19.36
CA LEU A 61 -14.42 23.01 18.18
C LEU A 61 -15.25 23.23 16.92
N LYS A 62 -14.57 23.69 15.87
CA LYS A 62 -15.13 23.96 14.54
C LYS A 62 -14.29 23.29 13.47
N PRO A 63 -14.84 23.01 12.29
CA PRO A 63 -14.05 22.64 11.13
C PRO A 63 -12.83 23.56 10.94
N PHE A 64 -11.70 22.99 10.56
CA PHE A 64 -10.36 23.61 10.45
C PHE A 64 -9.67 23.95 11.79
N ASP A 65 -10.27 23.63 12.94
CA ASP A 65 -9.56 23.70 14.22
C ASP A 65 -8.51 22.58 14.29
N LYS A 66 -7.38 22.92 14.91
CA LYS A 66 -6.30 21.97 15.20
C LYS A 66 -5.72 22.18 16.60
N GLY A 67 -4.99 21.18 17.08
CA GLY A 67 -4.31 21.25 18.37
C GLY A 67 -3.41 20.06 18.61
N SER A 68 -2.86 19.97 19.79
CA SER A 68 -2.06 18.84 20.23
C SER A 68 -2.22 18.58 21.72
N PHE A 69 -1.89 17.36 22.13
CA PHE A 69 -1.76 16.99 23.53
C PHE A 69 -0.64 15.98 23.74
N ASN A 70 -0.04 15.99 24.93
CA ASN A 70 1.01 15.07 25.31
C ASN A 70 0.42 13.95 26.17
N LEU A 71 0.70 12.71 25.81
CA LEU A 71 0.41 11.54 26.62
C LEU A 71 1.70 11.02 27.24
N THR A 72 1.79 11.06 28.55
CA THR A 72 2.91 10.45 29.28
C THR A 72 2.46 9.12 29.85
N VAL A 73 3.05 8.04 29.38
CA VAL A 73 2.84 6.68 29.88
C VAL A 73 3.93 6.37 30.88
N LYS A 74 3.54 6.02 32.11
CA LYS A 74 4.45 5.54 33.17
C LYS A 74 4.07 4.11 33.48
N LEU A 75 4.99 3.18 33.26
CA LEU A 75 4.84 1.80 33.70
C LEU A 75 5.30 1.65 35.14
N ASP A 76 4.63 0.78 35.91
CA ASP A 76 5.03 0.48 37.28
C ASP A 76 6.47 -0.03 37.35
N ASN A 77 7.11 0.28 38.44
CA ASN A 77 8.50 -0.09 38.73
C ASN A 77 8.63 -1.62 38.79
N THR A 78 9.03 -2.23 37.70
CA THR A 78 9.30 -3.66 37.61
C THR A 78 10.73 -3.83 37.11
N ASP A 79 11.46 -4.75 37.71
CA ASP A 79 12.83 -5.09 37.31
C ASP A 79 12.87 -5.91 36.00
N CYS A 80 11.74 -6.02 35.32
CA CYS A 80 11.59 -6.78 34.08
C CYS A 80 11.39 -5.86 32.88
N ASP A 81 11.78 -6.37 31.73
CA ASP A 81 11.46 -5.74 30.44
C ASP A 81 9.95 -5.58 30.27
N ALA A 82 9.54 -4.48 29.72
CA ALA A 82 8.14 -4.19 29.49
C ALA A 82 7.95 -3.42 28.20
N TYR A 83 6.82 -3.61 27.54
CA TYR A 83 6.42 -2.74 26.46
C TYR A 83 4.97 -2.31 26.63
N TYR A 84 4.60 -1.24 25.97
CA TYR A 84 3.21 -0.86 25.84
C TYR A 84 2.86 -0.50 24.38
N THR A 85 1.59 -0.64 24.06
CA THR A 85 0.99 -0.15 22.83
C THR A 85 -0.11 0.83 23.18
N LEU A 86 -0.08 1.99 22.54
CA LEU A 86 -1.09 3.05 22.67
C LEU A 86 -1.87 3.14 21.35
N LYS A 87 -3.19 3.10 21.45
CA LYS A 87 -4.13 3.24 20.34
C LYS A 87 -5.18 4.30 20.68
N ILE A 88 -5.65 5.03 19.66
CA ILE A 88 -6.79 5.94 19.80
C ILE A 88 -7.99 5.28 19.12
N GLU A 89 -9.05 5.05 19.89
CA GLU A 89 -10.33 4.56 19.37
C GLU A 89 -11.26 5.76 19.14
N LYS A 90 -11.70 5.93 17.91
CA LYS A 90 -12.63 7.01 17.50
C LYS A 90 -14.05 6.64 17.95
N THR A 91 -14.57 7.29 19.00
CA THR A 91 -15.90 6.95 19.54
C THR A 91 -16.98 8.00 19.28
N ASN A 92 -16.63 9.28 19.21
CA ASN A 92 -17.58 10.37 19.01
C ASN A 92 -16.89 11.55 18.31
N LEU A 93 -16.48 11.33 17.06
CA LEU A 93 -15.72 12.27 16.26
C LEU A 93 -16.43 12.54 14.93
N PRO A 94 -16.36 13.80 14.41
CA PRO A 94 -16.77 14.09 13.05
C PRO A 94 -15.97 13.27 12.04
N LYS A 95 -16.52 13.03 10.86
CA LYS A 95 -15.87 12.20 9.82
C LYS A 95 -14.51 12.75 9.38
N GLY A 96 -14.38 14.07 9.24
CA GLY A 96 -13.11 14.73 8.89
C GLY A 96 -12.11 14.87 10.04
N PHE A 97 -12.37 14.32 11.24
CA PHE A 97 -11.49 14.48 12.37
C PHE A 97 -10.34 13.46 12.32
N LYS A 98 -9.11 13.97 12.34
CA LYS A 98 -7.88 13.18 12.23
C LYS A 98 -7.02 13.34 13.47
N PHE A 99 -6.38 12.23 13.89
CA PHE A 99 -5.24 12.27 14.82
C PHE A 99 -3.96 12.08 14.03
N LEU A 100 -2.94 12.87 14.37
CA LEU A 100 -1.72 12.97 13.58
C LEU A 100 -0.50 12.72 14.47
N SER A 101 0.54 12.14 13.87
CA SER A 101 1.83 11.92 14.52
C SER A 101 2.75 13.16 14.46
N GLN A 102 2.44 14.12 13.56
CA GLN A 102 3.17 15.37 13.33
C GLN A 102 2.20 16.54 13.11
N ASP A 103 2.67 17.78 13.26
CA ASP A 103 1.86 18.99 12.99
C ASP A 103 1.88 19.34 11.49
N ASP A 104 1.43 18.43 10.64
CA ASP A 104 1.47 18.55 9.18
C ASP A 104 0.10 18.37 8.50
N ASN A 105 -0.95 18.08 9.25
CA ASN A 105 -2.31 17.78 8.82
C ASN A 105 -2.48 16.51 7.94
N ILE A 106 -1.42 15.74 7.70
CA ILE A 106 -1.39 14.59 6.77
C ILE A 106 -0.89 13.29 7.40
N SER A 107 -0.01 13.34 8.40
CA SER A 107 0.61 12.13 8.98
C SER A 107 -0.28 11.49 10.04
N PRO A 108 -1.03 10.41 9.75
CA PRO A 108 -1.99 9.85 10.70
C PRO A 108 -1.28 9.27 11.93
N PHE A 109 -1.89 9.44 13.09
CA PHE A 109 -1.51 8.71 14.28
C PHE A 109 -2.26 7.38 14.29
N SER A 110 -1.54 6.29 14.06
CA SER A 110 -2.11 4.94 14.08
C SER A 110 -2.00 4.30 15.48
N THR A 111 -0.78 3.95 15.84
CA THR A 111 -0.43 3.36 17.13
C THR A 111 0.95 3.84 17.55
N HIS A 112 1.20 3.89 18.86
CA HIS A 112 2.54 4.10 19.40
C HIS A 112 2.90 2.95 20.30
N SER A 113 4.10 2.38 20.15
CA SER A 113 4.61 1.30 20.98
C SER A 113 6.02 1.61 21.42
N LYS A 114 6.31 1.30 22.67
CA LYS A 114 7.67 1.42 23.19
C LYS A 114 8.02 0.24 24.07
N TYR A 115 9.23 -0.25 23.88
CA TYR A 115 9.87 -1.25 24.71
C TYR A 115 10.82 -0.58 25.70
N PHE A 116 10.89 -1.10 26.92
CA PHE A 116 11.79 -0.67 27.97
C PHE A 116 12.56 -1.88 28.49
N ASP A 117 13.87 -1.76 28.53
CA ASP A 117 14.74 -2.75 29.18
C ASP A 117 14.54 -2.75 30.70
N GLY A 118 14.82 -3.89 31.35
CA GLY A 118 14.81 -4.00 32.80
C GLY A 118 15.80 -3.00 33.42
N GLY A 119 15.33 -2.15 34.33
CA GLY A 119 16.13 -1.12 34.97
C GLY A 119 15.99 0.29 34.40
N ASP A 120 15.37 0.45 33.25
CA ASP A 120 15.09 1.77 32.68
C ASP A 120 14.01 2.53 33.46
N ASN A 121 14.08 3.89 33.40
CA ASN A 121 12.95 4.71 33.83
C ASN A 121 11.81 4.56 32.82
N LYS A 122 10.83 3.73 33.16
CA LYS A 122 9.74 3.30 32.27
C LYS A 122 8.71 4.41 32.07
N THR A 123 9.20 5.53 31.56
CA THR A 123 8.36 6.69 31.21
C THR A 123 8.56 7.05 29.74
N ASP A 124 7.47 7.25 29.04
CA ASP A 124 7.46 7.72 27.67
C ASP A 124 6.45 8.84 27.48
N THR A 125 6.75 9.82 26.66
CA THR A 125 5.84 10.92 26.34
C THR A 125 5.67 11.01 24.84
N VAL A 126 4.43 10.89 24.39
CA VAL A 126 4.03 10.96 23.00
C VAL A 126 3.21 12.20 22.79
N THR A 127 3.59 13.03 21.81
CA THR A 127 2.77 14.17 21.38
C THR A 127 1.86 13.68 20.27
N ILE A 128 0.55 13.92 20.44
CA ILE A 128 -0.47 13.62 19.44
C ILE A 128 -1.06 14.92 18.99
N TYR A 129 -1.03 15.16 17.69
CA TYR A 129 -1.67 16.28 17.03
C TYR A 129 -3.06 15.86 16.57
N TRP A 130 -3.94 16.81 16.37
CA TRP A 130 -5.26 16.56 15.79
C TRP A 130 -5.68 17.73 14.90
N TYR A 131 -6.45 17.40 13.90
CA TYR A 131 -6.99 18.34 12.93
C TYR A 131 -8.41 17.92 12.54
N TRP A 132 -9.32 18.91 12.46
CA TRP A 132 -10.66 18.70 11.92
C TRP A 132 -10.70 19.24 10.50
N ASP A 133 -10.68 18.35 9.49
CA ASP A 133 -10.75 18.70 8.09
C ASP A 133 -12.18 19.11 7.72
N GLY A 134 -12.40 20.41 7.52
CA GLY A 134 -13.70 20.96 7.16
C GLY A 134 -14.03 20.91 5.67
N ASN A 135 -13.13 20.34 4.83
CA ASN A 135 -13.40 20.14 3.41
C ASN A 135 -14.12 18.81 3.14
N VAL A 136 -14.20 17.93 4.14
CA VAL A 136 -14.99 16.71 4.03
C VAL A 136 -16.45 17.11 4.15
N ASP A 137 -17.13 17.19 3.02
CA ASP A 137 -18.55 17.55 2.91
C ASP A 137 -19.39 16.49 3.61
N ASP A 138 -19.77 16.79 4.87
CA ASP A 138 -20.65 15.93 5.64
C ASP A 138 -21.74 16.79 6.29
N GLU A 139 -23.00 16.50 5.99
CA GLU A 139 -24.17 17.10 6.68
C GLU A 139 -24.06 16.92 8.20
N ASP A 140 -23.26 15.97 8.68
CA ASP A 140 -23.02 15.67 10.09
C ASP A 140 -22.06 16.63 10.79
N ASP A 141 -21.16 17.34 10.11
CA ASP A 141 -20.21 18.26 10.75
C ASP A 141 -20.90 19.34 11.58
N ASN A 142 -22.00 19.87 11.07
CA ASN A 142 -22.83 20.84 11.80
C ASN A 142 -23.46 20.23 13.06
N SER A 143 -23.64 18.92 13.12
CA SER A 143 -24.21 18.22 14.27
C SER A 143 -23.25 18.16 15.47
N PHE A 144 -21.95 18.33 15.24
CA PHE A 144 -20.90 18.31 16.27
C PHE A 144 -20.57 19.70 16.82
N ILE A 145 -20.94 20.79 16.13
CA ILE A 145 -20.70 22.17 16.61
C ILE A 145 -21.42 22.37 17.95
N GLY A 146 -20.66 22.77 18.95
CA GLY A 146 -21.18 22.99 20.32
C GLY A 146 -21.35 21.68 21.14
N LYS A 147 -21.09 20.50 20.58
CA LYS A 147 -21.04 19.24 21.32
C LYS A 147 -19.62 18.94 21.81
N THR A 148 -19.53 18.09 22.80
CA THR A 148 -18.25 17.59 23.29
C THR A 148 -17.70 16.58 22.31
N ILE A 149 -16.50 16.83 21.78
CA ILE A 149 -15.74 15.90 20.95
C ILE A 149 -14.78 15.13 21.86
N SER A 150 -14.84 13.81 21.83
CA SER A 150 -14.02 12.95 22.69
C SER A 150 -13.46 11.76 21.91
N ALA A 151 -12.29 11.30 22.34
CA ALA A 151 -11.65 10.10 21.85
C ALA A 151 -11.28 9.18 23.03
N ASN A 152 -11.25 7.89 22.80
CA ASN A 152 -10.87 6.90 23.77
C ASN A 152 -9.41 6.49 23.56
N ILE A 153 -8.55 6.73 24.55
CA ILE A 153 -7.15 6.29 24.55
C ILE A 153 -7.06 4.91 25.19
N VAL A 154 -6.57 3.94 24.47
CA VAL A 154 -6.35 2.57 24.95
C VAL A 154 -4.86 2.32 25.05
N ILE A 155 -4.38 1.98 26.24
CA ILE A 155 -2.99 1.60 26.49
C ILE A 155 -2.96 0.17 26.97
N ASN A 156 -2.34 -0.70 26.19
CA ASN A 156 -2.08 -2.08 26.55
C ASN A 156 -0.61 -2.20 26.97
N SER A 157 -0.35 -2.62 28.18
CA SER A 157 1.01 -2.90 28.65
C SER A 157 1.22 -4.38 28.87
N LYS A 158 2.40 -4.85 28.56
CA LYS A 158 2.79 -6.25 28.76
C LYS A 158 4.21 -6.31 29.28
N GLN A 159 4.39 -7.08 30.31
CA GLN A 159 5.69 -7.36 30.92
C GLN A 159 6.19 -8.68 30.33
N THR A 160 7.16 -8.65 29.46
CA THR A 160 7.79 -9.85 28.90
C THR A 160 9.07 -9.46 28.19
N ASN A 161 10.07 -10.33 28.19
CA ASN A 161 11.15 -10.22 27.23
C ASN A 161 10.56 -10.48 25.83
N PRO A 162 10.82 -9.61 24.83
CA PRO A 162 10.27 -9.79 23.50
C PRO A 162 10.81 -11.06 22.86
N ALA A 163 9.95 -11.71 22.10
CA ALA A 163 10.34 -12.83 21.27
C ALA A 163 10.56 -12.32 19.85
N TYR A 164 11.80 -12.25 19.39
CA TYR A 164 12.14 -11.84 18.05
C TYR A 164 12.09 -13.02 17.09
N MET A 165 11.51 -12.78 15.93
CA MET A 165 11.38 -13.75 14.84
C MET A 165 12.51 -13.57 13.82
N LYS A 166 12.90 -14.65 13.14
CA LYS A 166 13.86 -14.62 12.03
C LYS A 166 13.38 -13.75 10.88
N ASN A 167 14.36 -13.26 10.10
CA ASN A 167 14.09 -12.52 8.88
C ASN A 167 13.29 -13.35 7.87
N GLY A 168 12.61 -12.65 6.96
CA GLY A 168 12.01 -13.24 5.78
C GLY A 168 13.02 -13.56 4.68
N TYR A 169 12.55 -13.59 3.46
CA TYR A 169 13.31 -13.90 2.26
C TYR A 169 14.29 -12.77 1.87
N SER A 170 15.46 -13.09 1.36
CA SER A 170 16.32 -12.15 0.64
C SER A 170 15.97 -12.18 -0.86
N GLU A 171 15.88 -11.00 -1.50
CA GLU A 171 15.67 -10.88 -2.96
C GLU A 171 16.82 -11.46 -3.79
N ASP A 172 17.96 -11.76 -3.17
CA ASP A 172 19.10 -12.34 -3.85
C ASP A 172 18.81 -13.81 -4.18
N GLU A 173 18.33 -14.05 -5.42
CA GLU A 173 18.04 -15.38 -5.97
C GLU A 173 19.24 -16.34 -5.91
N ASN A 174 20.46 -15.81 -5.80
CA ASN A 174 21.70 -16.57 -5.70
C ASN A 174 22.12 -16.87 -4.24
N ALA A 175 21.57 -16.15 -3.27
CA ALA A 175 21.67 -16.59 -1.91
C ALA A 175 20.79 -17.85 -1.79
N ASN A 176 21.36 -19.03 -1.63
CA ASN A 176 20.69 -20.28 -1.21
C ASN A 176 20.01 -20.10 0.18
N GLY A 177 19.54 -18.90 0.46
CA GLY A 177 18.81 -18.51 1.63
C GLY A 177 17.37 -18.97 1.50
N GLY A 178 17.10 -20.23 1.79
CA GLY A 178 15.80 -20.58 2.30
C GLY A 178 15.48 -19.57 3.38
N THR A 179 14.30 -18.99 3.35
CA THR A 179 13.87 -18.08 4.41
C THR A 179 14.11 -18.82 5.72
N GLU A 180 14.94 -18.30 6.58
CA GLU A 180 15.19 -18.92 7.89
C GLU A 180 13.90 -19.13 8.70
N PHE A 181 12.82 -18.45 8.27
CA PHE A 181 11.49 -18.54 8.85
C PHE A 181 10.66 -19.73 8.32
N TRP A 182 10.69 -19.98 7.00
CA TRP A 182 9.86 -21.00 6.36
C TRP A 182 10.54 -22.38 6.27
N ASN A 183 9.74 -23.43 6.52
CA ASN A 183 10.09 -24.74 5.99
C ASN A 183 9.63 -24.81 4.53
N ASN A 184 10.57 -24.73 3.58
CA ASN A 184 10.29 -24.62 2.14
C ASN A 184 9.53 -25.84 1.59
N THR A 185 9.65 -27.03 2.22
CA THR A 185 8.91 -28.23 1.81
C THR A 185 7.41 -28.05 1.98
N TYR A 186 6.98 -27.38 3.05
CA TYR A 186 5.58 -27.24 3.40
C TYR A 186 4.99 -25.89 3.05
N LYS A 187 5.80 -24.87 2.80
CA LYS A 187 5.37 -23.50 2.49
C LYS A 187 4.26 -23.44 1.43
N PRO A 188 4.35 -24.15 0.28
CA PRO A 188 3.30 -24.09 -0.75
C PRO A 188 1.95 -24.64 -0.29
N TYR A 189 1.95 -25.47 0.74
CA TYR A 189 0.76 -26.17 1.24
C TYR A 189 0.16 -25.50 2.49
N VAL A 190 0.70 -24.35 2.93
CA VAL A 190 0.12 -23.59 4.05
C VAL A 190 -1.15 -22.90 3.59
N ARG A 191 -2.24 -23.14 4.30
CA ARG A 191 -3.57 -22.59 4.04
C ARG A 191 -3.89 -21.39 4.92
N THR A 192 -3.53 -21.45 6.20
CA THR A 192 -3.72 -20.34 7.14
C THR A 192 -2.48 -20.15 8.00
N ILE A 193 -2.25 -18.92 8.47
CA ILE A 193 -1.22 -18.60 9.45
C ILE A 193 -1.91 -18.00 10.67
N THR A 194 -1.59 -18.47 11.86
CA THR A 194 -2.12 -17.95 13.11
C THR A 194 -0.99 -17.66 14.09
N PHE A 195 -0.89 -16.41 14.55
CA PHE A 195 -0.01 -16.02 15.62
C PHE A 195 -0.72 -16.20 16.96
N ASP A 196 -0.09 -16.88 17.92
CA ASP A 196 -0.68 -17.13 19.24
C ASP A 196 0.40 -17.05 20.35
N ASN A 197 -0.05 -16.83 21.58
CA ASN A 197 0.79 -16.88 22.76
C ASN A 197 0.55 -18.16 23.60
N ASN A 198 -0.26 -19.08 23.09
CA ASN A 198 -0.56 -20.35 23.74
C ASN A 198 0.33 -21.47 23.18
N LEU A 199 1.21 -21.98 24.03
CA LEU A 199 2.11 -23.11 23.73
C LEU A 199 1.52 -24.49 24.03
N SER A 200 0.27 -24.59 24.51
CA SER A 200 -0.32 -25.87 24.93
C SER A 200 -0.41 -26.92 23.82
N ASN A 201 -0.51 -26.47 22.58
CA ASN A 201 -0.61 -27.33 21.39
C ASN A 201 0.74 -27.53 20.67
N LEU A 202 1.81 -26.92 21.19
CA LEU A 202 3.15 -27.15 20.68
C LEU A 202 3.56 -28.61 20.89
N PRO A 203 4.09 -29.31 19.87
CA PRO A 203 4.63 -30.66 20.06
C PRO A 203 5.65 -30.72 21.18
N SER A 204 5.62 -31.79 21.99
CA SER A 204 6.53 -31.97 23.11
C SER A 204 8.01 -31.99 22.71
N THR A 205 8.28 -32.38 21.47
CA THR A 205 9.58 -32.26 20.79
C THR A 205 9.37 -31.50 19.50
N CYS A 206 9.95 -30.31 19.42
CA CYS A 206 9.89 -29.51 18.20
C CYS A 206 11.03 -29.91 17.24
N ASN A 207 10.70 -30.68 16.23
CA ASN A 207 11.60 -31.15 15.17
C ASN A 207 10.80 -31.38 13.87
N GLU A 208 11.49 -31.67 12.77
CA GLU A 208 10.87 -31.87 11.45
C GLU A 208 9.88 -33.05 11.42
N GLU A 209 10.12 -34.12 12.19
CA GLU A 209 9.20 -35.28 12.27
C GLU A 209 7.84 -34.88 12.84
N ASN A 210 7.83 -33.91 13.75
CA ASN A 210 6.62 -33.35 14.39
C ASN A 210 6.11 -32.09 13.68
N LEU A 211 6.60 -31.79 12.47
CA LEU A 211 6.25 -30.60 11.68
C LEU A 211 6.41 -29.29 12.47
N CYS A 212 7.47 -29.21 13.28
CA CYS A 212 7.74 -28.08 14.16
C CYS A 212 9.20 -27.64 14.05
N TRP A 213 9.43 -26.30 14.09
CA TRP A 213 10.78 -25.73 14.03
C TRP A 213 10.91 -24.43 14.82
N ASP A 214 12.13 -24.14 15.29
CA ASP A 214 12.49 -22.91 15.99
C ASP A 214 12.74 -21.79 14.96
N ILE A 215 11.88 -20.76 14.98
CA ILE A 215 11.98 -19.56 14.14
C ILE A 215 12.44 -18.33 14.92
N SER A 216 13.05 -18.51 16.07
CA SER A 216 13.62 -17.44 16.87
C SER A 216 14.78 -16.76 16.14
N TYR A 217 14.87 -15.42 16.24
CA TYR A 217 15.98 -14.64 15.68
C TYR A 217 17.33 -15.11 16.21
N SER A 218 17.41 -15.41 17.50
CA SER A 218 18.63 -15.89 18.14
C SER A 218 18.40 -17.20 18.91
N GLN A 219 19.34 -18.12 18.78
CA GLN A 219 19.36 -19.36 19.57
C GLN A 219 19.47 -19.11 21.10
N THR A 220 19.97 -17.93 21.49
CA THR A 220 20.19 -17.55 22.87
C THR A 220 19.10 -16.66 23.46
N GLN A 221 18.10 -16.23 22.67
CA GLN A 221 17.01 -15.42 23.20
C GLN A 221 16.18 -16.22 24.21
N ASN A 222 15.75 -15.53 25.27
CA ASN A 222 15.04 -16.19 26.40
C ASN A 222 13.63 -16.66 26.00
N LYS A 223 12.94 -15.91 25.13
CA LYS A 223 11.60 -16.25 24.65
C LYS A 223 11.70 -16.76 23.20
N LYS A 224 11.46 -18.05 23.07
CA LYS A 224 11.50 -18.71 21.75
C LYS A 224 10.24 -18.43 20.94
N VAL A 225 10.40 -18.43 19.62
CA VAL A 225 9.30 -18.45 18.66
C VAL A 225 9.34 -19.76 17.90
N TYR A 226 8.23 -20.46 17.88
CA TYR A 226 8.11 -21.73 17.15
C TYR A 226 7.07 -21.64 16.06
N GLY A 227 7.36 -22.27 14.92
CA GLY A 227 6.37 -22.58 13.89
C GLY A 227 6.02 -24.06 13.95
N TYR A 228 4.73 -24.40 13.90
CA TYR A 228 4.30 -25.79 13.74
C TYR A 228 3.08 -25.90 12.82
N LEU A 229 2.99 -27.02 12.12
CA LEU A 229 1.93 -27.29 11.16
C LEU A 229 0.91 -28.28 11.75
N VAL A 230 -0.36 -28.00 11.50
CA VAL A 230 -1.47 -28.90 11.78
C VAL A 230 -2.16 -29.22 10.46
N ASP A 231 -2.40 -30.50 10.16
CA ASP A 231 -3.14 -30.90 8.96
C ASP A 231 -4.55 -30.29 9.00
N SER A 232 -4.92 -29.62 7.93
CA SER A 232 -6.22 -28.95 7.82
C SER A 232 -7.37 -29.93 7.49
N GLY A 233 -7.05 -31.19 7.19
CA GLY A 233 -8.00 -32.18 6.67
C GLY A 233 -8.39 -31.96 5.21
N LEU A 234 -7.77 -31.00 4.53
CA LEU A 234 -7.99 -30.70 3.11
C LEU A 234 -6.79 -31.10 2.28
N THR A 235 -7.03 -31.44 1.02
CA THR A 235 -5.99 -31.79 0.07
C THR A 235 -6.09 -30.95 -1.19
N ILE A 236 -4.97 -30.84 -1.92
CA ILE A 236 -4.91 -30.27 -3.27
C ILE A 236 -4.27 -31.29 -4.22
N GLU A 237 -4.79 -31.37 -5.42
CA GLU A 237 -4.19 -32.17 -6.48
C GLU A 237 -3.00 -31.42 -7.09
N GLU A 238 -1.86 -32.06 -7.14
CA GLU A 238 -0.64 -31.56 -7.79
C GLU A 238 -0.21 -32.55 -8.86
N THR A 239 -0.05 -32.06 -10.09
CA THR A 239 0.45 -32.86 -11.20
C THR A 239 1.91 -32.55 -11.44
N ASP A 240 2.76 -33.54 -11.28
CA ASP A 240 4.15 -33.48 -11.67
C ASP A 240 4.25 -33.36 -13.19
N SER A 241 4.74 -32.24 -13.68
CA SER A 241 4.89 -31.98 -15.12
C SER A 241 5.88 -32.90 -15.82
N SER A 242 6.84 -33.51 -15.08
CA SER A 242 7.85 -34.41 -15.63
C SER A 242 7.35 -35.84 -15.79
N THR A 243 6.47 -36.28 -14.88
CA THR A 243 5.96 -37.67 -14.84
C THR A 243 4.50 -37.77 -15.27
N SER A 244 3.79 -36.63 -15.39
CA SER A 244 2.33 -36.56 -15.59
C SER A 244 1.53 -37.31 -14.52
N THR A 245 2.10 -37.54 -13.34
CA THR A 245 1.42 -38.19 -12.23
C THR A 245 0.77 -37.12 -11.34
N THR A 246 -0.50 -37.34 -11.01
CA THR A 246 -1.25 -36.49 -10.08
C THR A 246 -1.22 -37.12 -8.70
N VAL A 247 -0.82 -36.34 -7.69
CA VAL A 247 -0.81 -36.74 -6.28
C VAL A 247 -1.61 -35.77 -5.44
N ASN A 248 -2.30 -36.28 -4.43
CA ASN A 248 -2.97 -35.45 -3.44
C ASN A 248 -1.97 -35.03 -2.36
N LYS A 249 -1.84 -33.72 -2.14
CA LYS A 249 -1.02 -33.10 -1.09
C LYS A 249 -1.91 -32.55 0.00
N SER A 250 -1.61 -32.86 1.28
CA SER A 250 -2.31 -32.23 2.42
C SER A 250 -2.05 -30.73 2.48
N LEU A 251 -3.08 -29.98 2.85
CA LEU A 251 -2.96 -28.56 3.21
C LEU A 251 -2.86 -28.42 4.73
N TYR A 252 -2.08 -27.45 5.19
CA TYR A 252 -1.74 -27.26 6.59
C TYR A 252 -2.14 -25.88 7.08
N ASN A 253 -2.44 -25.80 8.39
CA ASN A 253 -2.53 -24.56 9.14
C ASN A 253 -1.21 -24.36 9.88
N LEU A 254 -0.55 -23.23 9.67
CA LEU A 254 0.69 -22.85 10.36
C LEU A 254 0.35 -22.05 11.61
N TYR A 255 0.84 -22.48 12.74
CA TYR A 255 0.78 -21.73 13.99
C TYR A 255 2.17 -21.20 14.33
N ILE A 256 2.24 -19.91 14.61
CA ILE A 256 3.44 -19.22 15.08
C ILE A 256 3.20 -18.84 16.52
N VAL A 257 3.93 -19.47 17.42
CA VAL A 257 3.65 -19.38 18.86
C VAL A 257 4.88 -18.98 19.65
N SER A 258 4.66 -18.15 20.68
CA SER A 258 5.65 -17.77 21.65
C SER A 258 4.96 -17.44 22.98
N GLU A 259 5.65 -17.64 24.11
CA GLU A 259 5.15 -17.18 25.43
C GLU A 259 5.02 -15.65 25.51
N ALA A 260 5.60 -14.91 24.57
CA ALA A 260 5.58 -13.46 24.52
C ALA A 260 5.04 -12.96 23.17
N GLN A 261 4.74 -11.67 23.08
CA GLN A 261 4.44 -11.06 21.77
C GLN A 261 5.63 -11.26 20.82
N THR A 262 5.34 -11.74 19.63
CA THR A 262 6.35 -11.94 18.58
C THR A 262 6.65 -10.61 17.88
N PHE A 263 7.91 -10.20 17.88
CA PHE A 263 8.37 -9.04 17.12
C PHE A 263 8.77 -9.47 15.72
N ALA A 264 8.24 -8.74 14.75
CA ALA A 264 8.68 -8.84 13.37
C ALA A 264 10.16 -8.45 13.25
N PRO A 265 10.93 -9.08 12.35
CA PRO A 265 12.29 -8.61 12.04
C PRO A 265 12.26 -7.19 11.51
N ASN A 266 13.34 -6.43 11.72
CA ASN A 266 13.45 -5.05 11.20
C ASN A 266 13.29 -4.99 9.68
N ASP A 267 13.85 -5.95 8.98
CA ASP A 267 13.55 -6.21 7.58
C ASP A 267 12.56 -7.37 7.48
N SER A 268 11.29 -7.02 7.27
CA SER A 268 10.19 -7.96 7.09
C SER A 268 9.84 -8.16 5.61
N SER A 269 10.77 -7.84 4.72
CA SER A 269 10.58 -8.04 3.29
C SER A 269 10.29 -9.51 2.99
N PHE A 270 9.28 -9.74 2.19
CA PHE A 270 8.85 -11.06 1.70
C PHE A 270 8.53 -12.11 2.79
N ILE A 271 8.32 -11.70 4.04
CA ILE A 271 8.18 -12.64 5.18
C ILE A 271 7.00 -13.62 5.01
N PHE A 272 5.88 -13.17 4.44
CA PHE A 272 4.72 -14.00 4.12
C PHE A 272 4.55 -14.24 2.61
N SER A 273 5.54 -13.91 1.82
CA SER A 273 5.53 -14.09 0.37
C SER A 273 5.50 -15.57 -0.02
N PHE A 274 4.75 -15.90 -1.06
CA PHE A 274 4.64 -17.26 -1.63
C PHE A 274 5.31 -17.39 -3.01
N TYR A 275 6.27 -16.55 -3.29
CA TYR A 275 7.06 -16.69 -4.50
C TYR A 275 7.91 -17.97 -4.43
N LYS A 276 7.68 -18.92 -5.33
CA LYS A 276 8.50 -20.12 -5.52
C LYS A 276 8.89 -20.24 -6.98
N TYR A 277 10.19 -20.23 -7.24
CA TYR A 277 10.73 -20.46 -8.56
C TYR A 277 11.05 -21.95 -8.72
N GLU A 278 10.00 -22.76 -8.97
CA GLU A 278 10.20 -24.11 -9.53
C GLU A 278 9.26 -24.28 -10.71
N ASN A 279 9.82 -24.50 -11.87
CA ASN A 279 9.11 -24.77 -13.13
C ASN A 279 8.08 -23.69 -13.54
N SER A 280 8.37 -22.41 -13.24
CA SER A 280 7.54 -21.26 -13.62
C SER A 280 6.09 -21.29 -13.10
N LYS A 281 5.82 -22.02 -12.01
CA LYS A 281 4.47 -22.07 -11.42
C LYS A 281 4.52 -21.64 -9.96
N TYR A 282 3.89 -20.49 -9.70
CA TYR A 282 3.66 -19.99 -8.35
C TYR A 282 2.50 -20.76 -7.71
N ILE A 283 2.67 -21.26 -6.49
CA ILE A 283 1.61 -21.95 -5.76
C ILE A 283 1.49 -21.30 -4.39
N SER A 284 0.47 -20.49 -4.21
CA SER A 284 0.04 -20.02 -2.90
C SER A 284 -1.31 -20.65 -2.56
N ASN A 285 -1.40 -21.31 -1.40
CA ASN A 285 -2.65 -21.80 -0.86
C ASN A 285 -3.13 -20.99 0.36
N LEU A 286 -2.40 -19.94 0.73
CA LEU A 286 -2.72 -19.06 1.84
C LEU A 286 -3.99 -18.27 1.56
N ILE A 287 -4.99 -18.42 2.44
CA ILE A 287 -6.28 -17.71 2.35
C ILE A 287 -6.47 -16.67 3.44
N SER A 288 -5.80 -16.82 4.61
CA SER A 288 -5.90 -15.86 5.70
C SER A 288 -4.68 -15.89 6.61
N ILE A 289 -4.38 -14.74 7.23
CA ILE A 289 -3.41 -14.59 8.31
C ILE A 289 -4.11 -13.95 9.49
N ASN A 290 -4.06 -14.61 10.65
CA ASN A 290 -4.58 -14.07 11.89
C ASN A 290 -3.40 -13.70 12.83
N PHE A 291 -3.19 -12.42 13.01
CA PHE A 291 -2.11 -11.92 13.85
C PHE A 291 -2.45 -11.93 15.36
N ASN A 292 -3.75 -12.00 15.75
CA ASN A 292 -4.22 -12.05 17.13
C ASN A 292 -3.57 -11.02 18.07
N ASN A 293 -3.14 -9.86 17.56
CA ASN A 293 -2.33 -8.86 18.27
C ASN A 293 -0.99 -9.42 18.80
N ASN A 294 -0.53 -10.55 18.29
CA ASN A 294 0.72 -11.20 18.70
C ASN A 294 1.87 -10.99 17.71
N PHE A 295 1.71 -10.11 16.72
CA PHE A 295 2.76 -9.76 15.78
C PHE A 295 3.02 -8.25 15.84
N ASN A 296 4.18 -7.85 16.35
CA ASN A 296 4.55 -6.46 16.59
C ASN A 296 5.49 -5.97 15.49
N THR A 297 5.06 -4.96 14.72
CA THR A 297 5.81 -4.38 13.61
C THR A 297 6.51 -3.06 13.95
N SER A 298 6.53 -2.64 15.22
CA SER A 298 7.03 -1.30 15.63
C SER A 298 8.52 -1.04 15.33
N ASN A 299 9.29 -2.07 15.01
CA ASN A 299 10.70 -1.95 14.64
C ASN A 299 10.96 -2.21 13.16
N VAL A 300 9.92 -2.46 12.38
CA VAL A 300 10.06 -2.76 10.95
C VAL A 300 10.45 -1.50 10.17
N THR A 301 11.47 -1.63 9.34
CA THR A 301 11.96 -0.59 8.43
C THR A 301 11.68 -0.90 6.97
N SER A 302 11.45 -2.17 6.64
CA SER A 302 11.06 -2.59 5.28
C SER A 302 9.94 -3.63 5.35
N MET A 303 8.88 -3.37 4.57
CA MET A 303 7.77 -4.30 4.33
C MET A 303 7.66 -4.67 2.84
N SER A 304 8.75 -4.49 2.07
CA SER A 304 8.76 -4.80 0.63
C SER A 304 8.33 -6.23 0.38
N GLY A 305 7.34 -6.42 -0.50
CA GLY A 305 6.84 -7.74 -0.87
C GLY A 305 6.30 -8.60 0.28
N MET A 306 5.93 -8.00 1.42
CA MET A 306 5.55 -8.75 2.63
C MET A 306 4.50 -9.83 2.36
N PHE A 307 3.52 -9.54 1.48
CA PHE A 307 2.46 -10.47 1.06
C PHE A 307 2.53 -10.79 -0.45
N TYR A 308 3.70 -10.67 -1.03
CA TYR A 308 3.93 -10.88 -2.47
C TYR A 308 3.50 -12.27 -2.92
N TYR A 309 2.69 -12.37 -3.99
CA TYR A 309 2.11 -13.62 -4.49
C TYR A 309 1.21 -14.38 -3.51
N CYS A 310 0.55 -13.70 -2.58
CA CYS A 310 -0.51 -14.29 -1.78
C CYS A 310 -1.82 -14.37 -2.60
N GLU A 311 -1.78 -15.11 -3.73
CA GLU A 311 -2.83 -15.12 -4.77
C GLU A 311 -4.22 -15.53 -4.26
N LYS A 312 -4.31 -16.34 -3.20
CA LYS A 312 -5.58 -16.83 -2.64
C LYS A 312 -5.99 -16.11 -1.36
N LEU A 313 -5.18 -15.15 -0.90
CA LEU A 313 -5.48 -14.39 0.31
C LEU A 313 -6.76 -13.56 0.10
N THR A 314 -7.75 -13.80 0.95
CA THR A 314 -9.05 -13.13 0.89
C THR A 314 -9.31 -12.23 2.09
N ASP A 315 -8.69 -12.53 3.23
CA ASP A 315 -8.88 -11.84 4.50
C ASP A 315 -7.53 -11.53 5.14
N LEU A 316 -7.31 -10.23 5.43
CA LEU A 316 -6.06 -9.74 5.98
C LEU A 316 -6.32 -8.55 6.91
N ASP A 317 -6.30 -8.81 8.23
CA ASP A 317 -6.38 -7.75 9.24
C ASP A 317 -4.98 -7.28 9.64
N ILE A 318 -4.62 -6.08 9.16
CA ILE A 318 -3.36 -5.40 9.45
C ILE A 318 -3.57 -4.09 10.24
N SER A 319 -4.75 -3.92 10.84
CA SER A 319 -5.11 -2.72 11.62
C SER A 319 -4.19 -2.45 12.80
N ASN A 320 -3.44 -3.46 13.27
CA ASN A 320 -2.47 -3.35 14.36
C ASN A 320 -1.02 -3.14 13.89
N PHE A 321 -0.78 -3.01 12.59
CA PHE A 321 0.57 -2.76 12.08
C PHE A 321 1.01 -1.34 12.43
N ASN A 322 2.19 -1.24 13.03
CA ASN A 322 2.88 0.04 13.22
C ASN A 322 3.89 0.22 12.09
N THR A 323 3.62 1.15 11.19
CA THR A 323 4.46 1.42 10.03
C THR A 323 5.30 2.70 10.17
N ALA A 324 5.32 3.33 11.34
CA ALA A 324 5.97 4.62 11.56
C ALA A 324 7.48 4.67 11.24
N LYS A 325 8.16 3.51 11.22
CA LYS A 325 9.59 3.42 10.86
C LYS A 325 9.83 2.85 9.46
N VAL A 326 8.76 2.49 8.74
CA VAL A 326 8.88 1.84 7.44
C VAL A 326 9.33 2.83 6.38
N ILE A 327 10.35 2.45 5.63
CA ILE A 327 10.96 3.23 4.55
C ILE A 327 10.58 2.65 3.18
N ARG A 328 10.34 1.33 3.08
CA ARG A 328 10.01 0.64 1.83
C ARG A 328 8.76 -0.20 1.97
N MET A 329 7.82 0.01 1.03
CA MET A 329 6.59 -0.76 0.89
C MET A 329 6.40 -1.33 -0.53
N SER A 330 7.48 -1.33 -1.34
CA SER A 330 7.41 -1.84 -2.71
C SER A 330 6.88 -3.28 -2.74
N LYS A 331 6.00 -3.57 -3.69
CA LYS A 331 5.39 -4.90 -3.92
C LYS A 331 4.64 -5.50 -2.72
N MET A 332 4.30 -4.71 -1.68
CA MET A 332 3.80 -5.26 -0.40
C MET A 332 2.58 -6.17 -0.58
N PHE A 333 1.64 -5.82 -1.46
CA PHE A 333 0.44 -6.61 -1.77
C PHE A 333 0.41 -7.12 -3.22
N SER A 334 1.52 -7.04 -3.91
CA SER A 334 1.61 -7.42 -5.33
C SER A 334 1.21 -8.88 -5.54
N PHE A 335 0.34 -9.12 -6.54
CA PHE A 335 -0.28 -10.42 -6.82
C PHE A 335 -1.15 -10.99 -5.68
N CYS A 336 -1.74 -10.15 -4.85
CA CYS A 336 -2.83 -10.55 -3.95
C CYS A 336 -4.16 -10.58 -4.73
N LEU A 337 -4.30 -11.54 -5.65
CA LEU A 337 -5.35 -11.56 -6.67
C LEU A 337 -6.78 -11.57 -6.08
N LYS A 338 -6.98 -12.14 -4.87
CA LYS A 338 -8.29 -12.35 -4.27
C LYS A 338 -8.68 -11.34 -3.20
N LEU A 339 -7.81 -10.41 -2.83
CA LEU A 339 -8.18 -9.31 -1.95
C LEU A 339 -9.21 -8.41 -2.64
N THR A 340 -10.34 -8.17 -1.97
CA THR A 340 -11.42 -7.29 -2.47
C THR A 340 -11.44 -5.93 -1.80
N SER A 341 -10.92 -5.86 -0.59
CA SER A 341 -10.75 -4.64 0.19
C SER A 341 -9.55 -4.77 1.12
N LEU A 342 -9.01 -3.64 1.57
CA LEU A 342 -7.89 -3.58 2.49
C LEU A 342 -8.03 -2.33 3.37
N ASP A 343 -7.99 -2.51 4.69
CA ASP A 343 -7.99 -1.38 5.64
C ASP A 343 -6.55 -0.95 5.92
N LEU A 344 -6.18 0.22 5.40
CA LEU A 344 -4.86 0.85 5.57
C LEU A 344 -4.90 2.09 6.47
N SER A 345 -6.00 2.36 7.14
CA SER A 345 -6.20 3.55 7.99
C SER A 345 -5.21 3.66 9.16
N SER A 346 -4.55 2.55 9.53
CA SER A 346 -3.50 2.53 10.55
C SER A 346 -2.09 2.85 10.01
N PHE A 347 -1.91 2.95 8.68
CA PHE A 347 -0.59 3.08 8.07
C PHE A 347 -0.08 4.53 8.17
N ASN A 348 1.08 4.69 8.79
CA ASN A 348 1.86 5.92 8.71
C ASN A 348 2.92 5.76 7.63
N THR A 349 2.75 6.45 6.52
CA THR A 349 3.63 6.37 5.35
C THR A 349 4.62 7.54 5.26
N SER A 350 4.70 8.40 6.29
CA SER A 350 5.50 9.63 6.26
C SER A 350 7.00 9.42 6.03
N ASN A 351 7.53 8.22 6.32
CA ASN A 351 8.94 7.89 6.09
C ASN A 351 9.15 7.02 4.83
N VAL A 352 8.08 6.68 4.11
CA VAL A 352 8.18 5.78 2.95
C VAL A 352 8.74 6.52 1.75
N THR A 353 9.74 5.93 1.11
CA THR A 353 10.40 6.46 -0.10
C THR A 353 10.13 5.64 -1.35
N ASP A 354 9.67 4.40 -1.21
CA ASP A 354 9.48 3.44 -2.28
C ASP A 354 8.12 2.73 -2.13
N MET A 355 7.21 3.00 -3.08
CA MET A 355 5.88 2.37 -3.20
C MET A 355 5.71 1.64 -4.55
N ASN A 356 6.84 1.36 -5.25
CA ASN A 356 6.81 0.64 -6.52
C ASN A 356 5.95 -0.63 -6.42
N ALA A 357 5.03 -0.79 -7.37
CA ALA A 357 4.19 -1.98 -7.52
C ALA A 357 3.44 -2.42 -6.24
N MET A 358 3.14 -1.50 -5.29
CA MET A 358 2.56 -1.85 -3.99
C MET A 358 1.28 -2.69 -4.11
N PHE A 359 0.41 -2.37 -5.08
CA PHE A 359 -0.85 -3.08 -5.36
C PHE A 359 -0.85 -3.75 -6.74
N TYR A 360 0.31 -4.02 -7.31
CA TYR A 360 0.44 -4.62 -8.64
C TYR A 360 -0.34 -5.93 -8.76
N ASN A 361 -1.23 -6.03 -9.76
CA ASN A 361 -2.11 -7.18 -9.98
C ASN A 361 -3.02 -7.54 -8.78
N CYS A 362 -3.51 -6.55 -8.03
CA CYS A 362 -4.63 -6.75 -7.10
C CYS A 362 -5.97 -6.74 -7.87
N VAL A 363 -6.19 -7.77 -8.67
CA VAL A 363 -7.22 -7.86 -9.73
C VAL A 363 -8.64 -7.61 -9.24
N TYR A 364 -8.99 -8.12 -8.04
CA TYR A 364 -10.35 -8.01 -7.47
C TYR A 364 -10.51 -6.90 -6.44
N LEU A 365 -9.48 -6.07 -6.24
CA LEU A 365 -9.58 -4.92 -5.34
C LEU A 365 -10.54 -3.88 -5.95
N THR A 366 -11.66 -3.61 -5.25
CA THR A 366 -12.72 -2.72 -5.75
C THR A 366 -12.70 -1.35 -5.12
N ASN A 367 -12.23 -1.27 -3.87
CA ASN A 367 -12.14 -0.03 -3.10
C ASN A 367 -10.83 0.00 -2.32
N LEU A 368 -10.16 1.14 -2.36
CA LEU A 368 -8.90 1.37 -1.68
C LEU A 368 -8.89 2.80 -1.14
N ASP A 369 -8.94 2.93 0.19
CA ASP A 369 -8.85 4.23 0.85
C ASP A 369 -7.38 4.54 1.17
N LEU A 370 -6.85 5.57 0.52
CA LEU A 370 -5.48 6.06 0.68
C LEU A 370 -5.46 7.50 1.23
N SER A 371 -6.58 7.98 1.77
CA SER A 371 -6.73 9.36 2.25
C SER A 371 -5.74 9.75 3.37
N ASP A 372 -5.24 8.76 4.12
CA ASP A 372 -4.27 8.97 5.19
C ASP A 372 -2.80 8.77 4.73
N PHE A 373 -2.55 8.49 3.44
CA PHE A 373 -1.18 8.31 2.93
C PHE A 373 -0.45 9.65 2.79
N ASN A 374 0.69 9.76 3.43
CA ASN A 374 1.66 10.83 3.19
C ASN A 374 2.72 10.34 2.21
N THR A 375 2.70 10.87 0.99
CA THR A 375 3.62 10.46 -0.08
C THR A 375 4.76 11.46 -0.33
N SER A 376 4.91 12.48 0.55
CA SER A 376 5.86 13.58 0.34
C SER A 376 7.33 13.14 0.22
N ASN A 377 7.70 11.97 0.73
CA ASN A 377 9.05 11.41 0.62
C ASN A 377 9.19 10.33 -0.46
N VAL A 378 8.10 9.97 -1.14
CA VAL A 378 8.12 8.89 -2.15
C VAL A 378 8.80 9.37 -3.43
N THR A 379 9.72 8.56 -3.93
CA THR A 379 10.47 8.82 -5.16
C THR A 379 10.11 7.87 -6.31
N ASP A 380 9.57 6.71 -6.00
CA ASP A 380 9.17 5.67 -6.96
C ASP A 380 7.74 5.21 -6.69
N MET A 381 6.84 5.48 -7.65
CA MET A 381 5.44 5.03 -7.68
C MET A 381 5.16 4.16 -8.91
N SER A 382 6.20 3.71 -9.61
CA SER A 382 6.04 2.91 -10.83
C SER A 382 5.21 1.66 -10.55
N ALA A 383 4.30 1.34 -11.46
CA ALA A 383 3.39 0.20 -11.41
C ALA A 383 2.52 0.08 -10.13
N MET A 384 2.35 1.17 -9.33
CA MET A 384 1.70 1.09 -8.01
C MET A 384 0.30 0.44 -8.07
N PHE A 385 -0.50 0.76 -9.09
CA PHE A 385 -1.85 0.22 -9.29
C PHE A 385 -1.98 -0.64 -10.56
N ASN A 386 -0.85 -1.04 -11.16
CA ASN A 386 -0.86 -1.82 -12.39
C ASN A 386 -1.66 -3.12 -12.21
N GLY A 387 -2.60 -3.38 -13.12
CA GLY A 387 -3.44 -4.58 -13.09
C GLY A 387 -4.53 -4.61 -12.01
N CYS A 388 -4.87 -3.46 -11.40
CA CYS A 388 -6.02 -3.33 -10.52
C CYS A 388 -7.32 -3.26 -11.34
N LEU A 389 -7.69 -4.38 -11.99
CA LEU A 389 -8.74 -4.43 -13.01
C LEU A 389 -10.13 -4.02 -12.51
N SER A 390 -10.43 -4.27 -11.23
CA SER A 390 -11.75 -4.04 -10.64
C SER A 390 -11.88 -2.70 -9.90
N LEU A 391 -10.80 -1.91 -9.82
CA LEU A 391 -10.80 -0.63 -9.13
C LEU A 391 -11.66 0.38 -9.92
N THR A 392 -12.76 0.85 -9.30
CA THR A 392 -13.73 1.74 -9.95
C THR A 392 -13.58 3.19 -9.54
N ASN A 393 -13.03 3.44 -8.36
CA ASN A 393 -12.75 4.76 -7.81
C ASN A 393 -11.41 4.73 -7.08
N LEU A 394 -10.64 5.81 -7.21
CA LEU A 394 -9.35 5.98 -6.55
C LEU A 394 -9.18 7.46 -6.23
N ASP A 395 -9.22 7.79 -4.93
CA ASP A 395 -8.97 9.15 -4.45
C ASP A 395 -7.49 9.32 -4.13
N LEU A 396 -6.81 10.18 -4.88
CA LEU A 396 -5.40 10.53 -4.74
C LEU A 396 -5.20 12.01 -4.35
N SER A 397 -6.25 12.69 -3.90
CA SER A 397 -6.23 14.14 -3.60
C SER A 397 -5.19 14.54 -2.54
N ASN A 398 -4.78 13.60 -1.68
CA ASN A 398 -3.74 13.84 -0.68
C ASN A 398 -2.31 13.44 -1.13
N PHE A 399 -2.15 12.91 -2.34
CA PHE A 399 -0.82 12.52 -2.82
C PHE A 399 0.03 13.75 -3.13
N ASN A 400 1.22 13.79 -2.55
CA ASN A 400 2.28 14.74 -2.92
C ASN A 400 3.32 14.00 -3.76
N THR A 401 3.38 14.32 -5.06
CA THR A 401 4.27 13.66 -6.01
C THR A 401 5.52 14.47 -6.34
N SER A 402 5.77 15.60 -5.63
CA SER A 402 6.88 16.53 -5.92
C SER A 402 8.29 15.90 -5.86
N ASN A 403 8.44 14.72 -5.28
CA ASN A 403 9.69 13.96 -5.24
C ASN A 403 9.69 12.73 -6.16
N VAL A 404 8.57 12.43 -6.81
CA VAL A 404 8.46 11.25 -7.69
C VAL A 404 9.24 11.46 -8.97
N THR A 405 10.09 10.49 -9.29
CA THR A 405 10.90 10.46 -10.52
C THR A 405 10.46 9.40 -11.52
N ASP A 406 9.72 8.40 -11.05
CA ASP A 406 9.25 7.27 -11.86
C ASP A 406 7.75 7.02 -11.63
N MET A 407 6.97 7.10 -12.73
CA MET A 407 5.53 6.82 -12.79
C MET A 407 5.19 5.80 -13.88
N GLU A 408 6.20 5.08 -14.41
CA GLU A 408 5.98 4.06 -15.45
C GLU A 408 4.92 3.05 -14.98
N PHE A 409 4.00 2.70 -15.87
CA PHE A 409 2.97 1.69 -15.63
C PHE A 409 2.01 1.98 -14.46
N MET A 410 2.00 3.17 -13.85
CA MET A 410 1.34 3.42 -12.56
C MET A 410 -0.13 2.98 -12.55
N PHE A 411 -0.88 3.22 -13.62
CA PHE A 411 -2.29 2.86 -13.76
C PHE A 411 -2.55 1.85 -14.88
N TRP A 412 -1.50 1.18 -15.40
CA TRP A 412 -1.67 0.21 -16.47
C TRP A 412 -2.71 -0.85 -16.10
N GLY A 413 -3.73 -1.02 -16.96
CA GLY A 413 -4.76 -2.04 -16.78
C GLY A 413 -5.77 -1.72 -15.67
N CYS A 414 -5.86 -0.47 -15.20
CA CYS A 414 -6.98 -0.05 -14.34
C CYS A 414 -8.27 0.05 -15.18
N SER A 415 -8.70 -1.08 -15.76
CA SER A 415 -9.68 -1.13 -16.83
C SER A 415 -11.10 -0.77 -16.41
N SER A 416 -11.42 -0.77 -15.11
CA SER A 416 -12.73 -0.35 -14.59
C SER A 416 -12.75 1.11 -14.09
N LEU A 417 -11.61 1.80 -14.07
CA LEU A 417 -11.51 3.17 -13.59
C LEU A 417 -12.10 4.14 -14.62
N ALA A 418 -13.22 4.78 -14.28
CA ALA A 418 -13.95 5.64 -15.21
C ALA A 418 -13.49 7.10 -15.20
N SER A 419 -12.96 7.56 -14.10
CA SER A 419 -12.39 8.90 -13.90
C SER A 419 -11.23 8.84 -12.92
N LEU A 420 -10.31 9.78 -13.04
CA LEU A 420 -9.15 9.93 -12.16
C LEU A 420 -8.82 11.42 -12.03
N ASP A 421 -8.77 11.91 -10.80
CA ASP A 421 -8.36 13.28 -10.49
C ASP A 421 -6.87 13.29 -10.13
N LEU A 422 -6.08 14.00 -10.94
CA LEU A 422 -4.62 14.14 -10.80
C LEU A 422 -4.21 15.61 -10.69
N SER A 423 -5.14 16.51 -10.38
CA SER A 423 -4.90 17.97 -10.32
C SER A 423 -3.85 18.39 -9.29
N ASN A 424 -3.54 17.52 -8.32
CA ASN A 424 -2.50 17.76 -7.32
C ASN A 424 -1.14 17.12 -7.65
N PHE A 425 -1.02 16.45 -8.81
CA PHE A 425 0.24 15.77 -9.17
C PHE A 425 1.28 16.77 -9.69
N ASP A 426 2.39 16.89 -8.98
CA ASP A 426 3.60 17.55 -9.46
C ASP A 426 4.48 16.54 -10.19
N THR A 427 4.59 16.67 -11.51
CA THR A 427 5.36 15.77 -12.37
C THR A 427 6.69 16.37 -12.83
N ALA A 428 7.12 17.48 -12.24
CA ALA A 428 8.33 18.20 -12.68
C ALA A 428 9.62 17.38 -12.64
N LYS A 429 9.69 16.33 -11.81
CA LYS A 429 10.86 15.42 -11.71
C LYS A 429 10.69 14.12 -12.50
N VAL A 430 9.52 13.86 -13.05
CA VAL A 430 9.26 12.61 -13.77
C VAL A 430 10.01 12.61 -15.09
N ASN A 431 10.76 11.54 -15.34
CA ASN A 431 11.59 11.38 -16.53
C ASN A 431 11.03 10.40 -17.58
N SER A 432 10.07 9.57 -17.18
CA SER A 432 9.37 8.63 -18.07
C SER A 432 7.90 8.50 -17.67
N MET A 433 7.03 8.52 -18.69
CA MET A 433 5.60 8.25 -18.54
C MET A 433 5.21 7.02 -19.38
N TYR A 434 6.14 6.05 -19.48
CA TYR A 434 5.93 4.83 -20.23
C TYR A 434 4.71 4.08 -19.71
N ALA A 435 3.72 3.86 -20.61
CA ALA A 435 2.52 3.08 -20.36
C ALA A 435 1.73 3.49 -19.08
N THR A 436 1.84 4.75 -18.63
CA THR A 436 1.25 5.22 -17.36
C THR A 436 -0.25 4.93 -17.28
N PHE A 437 -1.00 5.14 -18.36
CA PHE A 437 -2.45 4.91 -18.47
C PHE A 437 -2.80 3.78 -19.46
N TYR A 438 -1.83 2.94 -19.82
CA TYR A 438 -2.07 1.86 -20.78
C TYR A 438 -3.22 0.94 -20.32
N ASP A 439 -4.13 0.61 -21.26
CA ASP A 439 -5.28 -0.30 -21.01
C ASP A 439 -6.29 0.20 -19.95
N CYS A 440 -6.39 1.53 -19.73
CA CYS A 440 -7.44 2.16 -18.92
C CYS A 440 -8.74 2.27 -19.73
N ARG A 441 -9.38 1.14 -20.03
CA ARG A 441 -10.47 1.02 -21.02
C ARG A 441 -11.72 1.82 -20.70
N SER A 442 -12.03 2.01 -19.40
CA SER A 442 -13.23 2.74 -18.97
C SER A 442 -13.01 4.24 -18.79
N LEU A 443 -11.76 4.70 -18.84
CA LEU A 443 -11.44 6.10 -18.64
C LEU A 443 -12.01 6.94 -19.79
N THR A 444 -12.91 7.88 -19.46
CA THR A 444 -13.63 8.69 -20.46
C THR A 444 -13.07 10.08 -20.62
N ASN A 445 -12.51 10.62 -19.55
CA ASN A 445 -11.91 11.95 -19.48
C ASN A 445 -10.72 11.90 -18.52
N LEU A 446 -9.69 12.66 -18.82
CA LEU A 446 -8.49 12.79 -18.00
C LEU A 446 -7.96 14.22 -18.12
N ASP A 447 -7.91 14.93 -17.01
CA ASP A 447 -7.33 16.28 -16.94
C ASP A 447 -5.85 16.16 -16.55
N LEU A 448 -4.98 16.64 -17.42
CA LEU A 448 -3.52 16.65 -17.28
C LEU A 448 -2.93 18.05 -17.41
N SER A 449 -3.76 19.09 -17.27
CA SER A 449 -3.34 20.50 -17.44
C SER A 449 -2.23 20.93 -16.46
N ASP A 450 -2.16 20.29 -15.29
CA ASP A 450 -1.11 20.57 -14.29
C ASP A 450 0.18 19.73 -14.51
N PHE A 451 0.23 18.85 -15.52
CA PHE A 451 1.40 17.99 -15.73
C PHE A 451 2.57 18.77 -16.36
N ASN A 452 3.69 18.80 -15.65
CA ASN A 452 4.95 19.30 -16.20
C ASN A 452 5.73 18.16 -16.86
N THR A 453 5.73 18.10 -18.18
CA THR A 453 6.41 17.04 -18.94
C THR A 453 7.79 17.43 -19.45
N SER A 454 8.34 18.56 -19.00
CA SER A 454 9.62 19.11 -19.50
C SER A 454 10.82 18.18 -19.35
N ASN A 455 10.80 17.25 -18.39
CA ASN A 455 11.87 16.26 -18.17
C ASN A 455 11.58 14.88 -18.77
N VAL A 456 10.39 14.69 -19.38
CA VAL A 456 9.97 13.39 -19.90
C VAL A 456 10.69 13.06 -21.19
N ALA A 457 11.38 11.92 -21.23
CA ALA A 457 12.08 11.40 -22.39
C ALA A 457 11.27 10.35 -23.17
N SER A 458 10.35 9.65 -22.52
CA SER A 458 9.52 8.61 -23.13
C SER A 458 8.04 8.78 -22.76
N MET A 459 7.19 8.77 -23.77
CA MET A 459 5.72 8.70 -23.68
C MET A 459 5.18 7.45 -24.42
N ASP A 460 6.04 6.42 -24.54
CA ASP A 460 5.69 5.16 -25.20
C ASP A 460 4.45 4.54 -24.54
N ARG A 461 3.43 4.23 -25.33
CA ARG A 461 2.14 3.63 -24.93
C ARG A 461 1.39 4.37 -23.81
N MET A 462 1.67 5.64 -23.55
CA MET A 462 1.13 6.36 -22.39
C MET A 462 -0.40 6.22 -22.26
N PHE A 463 -1.14 6.27 -23.38
CA PHE A 463 -2.61 6.16 -23.43
C PHE A 463 -3.09 4.98 -24.31
N ALA A 464 -2.21 4.06 -24.70
CA ALA A 464 -2.62 2.96 -25.58
C ALA A 464 -3.73 2.11 -24.93
N ASP A 465 -4.66 1.58 -25.75
CA ASP A 465 -5.83 0.82 -25.33
C ASP A 465 -6.82 1.57 -24.39
N CYS A 466 -6.76 2.91 -24.32
CA CYS A 466 -7.78 3.73 -23.63
C CYS A 466 -9.02 3.87 -24.54
N THR A 467 -9.75 2.77 -24.71
CA THR A 467 -10.80 2.65 -25.73
C THR A 467 -12.01 3.57 -25.54
N SER A 468 -12.28 4.04 -24.31
CA SER A 468 -13.39 4.96 -23.99
C SER A 468 -12.97 6.43 -23.95
N LEU A 469 -11.66 6.72 -23.99
CA LEU A 469 -11.15 8.09 -23.92
C LEU A 469 -11.57 8.85 -25.19
N SER A 470 -12.38 9.90 -25.00
CA SER A 470 -12.98 10.65 -26.12
C SER A 470 -12.33 12.00 -26.36
N ASN A 471 -11.92 12.66 -25.30
CA ASN A 471 -11.22 13.95 -25.34
C ASN A 471 -9.98 13.88 -24.46
N LEU A 472 -8.91 14.51 -24.91
CA LEU A 472 -7.67 14.64 -24.17
C LEU A 472 -7.03 15.97 -24.55
N ASP A 473 -6.86 16.85 -23.56
CA ASP A 473 -6.13 18.10 -23.72
C ASP A 473 -4.68 17.90 -23.30
N LEU A 474 -3.76 18.12 -24.22
CA LEU A 474 -2.31 18.02 -24.04
C LEU A 474 -1.60 19.33 -24.42
N SER A 475 -2.33 20.45 -24.46
CA SER A 475 -1.78 21.75 -24.88
C SER A 475 -0.63 22.24 -23.99
N ASP A 476 -0.63 21.84 -22.71
CA ASP A 476 0.44 22.20 -21.77
C ASP A 476 1.64 21.23 -21.79
N PHE A 477 1.60 20.17 -22.62
CA PHE A 477 2.71 19.20 -22.68
C PHE A 477 3.93 19.78 -23.39
N ASN A 478 5.04 19.85 -22.66
CA ASN A 478 6.35 20.15 -23.24
C ASN A 478 7.03 18.87 -23.72
N THR A 479 7.03 18.63 -25.02
CA THR A 479 7.60 17.42 -25.63
C THR A 479 9.03 17.63 -26.14
N SER A 480 9.70 18.74 -25.81
CA SER A 480 11.04 19.09 -26.33
C SER A 480 12.12 18.05 -26.01
N ASN A 481 11.99 17.29 -24.93
CA ASN A 481 12.93 16.25 -24.53
C ASN A 481 12.47 14.83 -24.93
N VAL A 482 11.26 14.69 -25.49
CA VAL A 482 10.70 13.38 -25.82
C VAL A 482 11.39 12.79 -27.05
N THR A 483 11.87 11.57 -26.92
CA THR A 483 12.51 10.81 -27.99
C THR A 483 11.66 9.64 -28.49
N ASN A 484 10.73 9.16 -27.67
CA ASN A 484 9.92 7.98 -27.97
C ASN A 484 8.42 8.22 -27.69
N MET A 485 7.60 8.10 -28.73
CA MET A 485 6.14 8.18 -28.74
C MET A 485 5.51 6.91 -29.38
N ASP A 486 6.21 5.74 -29.28
CA ASP A 486 5.71 4.46 -29.81
C ASP A 486 4.31 4.17 -29.24
N ARG A 487 3.33 3.95 -30.11
CA ARG A 487 1.95 3.59 -29.76
C ARG A 487 1.29 4.49 -28.71
N MET A 488 1.69 5.75 -28.58
CA MET A 488 1.21 6.64 -27.51
C MET A 488 -0.32 6.65 -27.39
N PHE A 489 -1.05 6.59 -28.50
CA PHE A 489 -2.52 6.57 -28.57
C PHE A 489 -3.08 5.33 -29.29
N ALA A 490 -2.29 4.27 -29.48
CA ALA A 490 -2.77 3.08 -30.18
C ALA A 490 -4.04 2.51 -29.54
N ASP A 491 -4.97 2.03 -30.38
CA ASP A 491 -6.25 1.46 -29.96
C ASP A 491 -7.16 2.43 -29.13
N CYS A 492 -6.94 3.76 -29.19
CA CYS A 492 -7.85 4.78 -28.64
C CYS A 492 -9.04 4.99 -29.62
N THR A 493 -9.92 4.02 -29.71
CA THR A 493 -10.97 3.96 -30.74
C THR A 493 -12.05 5.04 -30.60
N SER A 494 -12.22 5.64 -29.41
CA SER A 494 -13.19 6.70 -29.14
C SER A 494 -12.61 8.10 -29.24
N LEU A 495 -11.28 8.25 -29.35
CA LEU A 495 -10.61 9.55 -29.33
C LEU A 495 -10.98 10.36 -30.59
N THR A 496 -11.62 11.52 -30.34
CA THR A 496 -12.10 12.39 -31.41
C THR A 496 -11.29 13.67 -31.52
N ASN A 497 -11.13 14.42 -30.43
CA ASN A 497 -10.43 15.71 -30.46
C ASN A 497 -9.07 15.55 -29.73
N LEU A 498 -8.02 15.77 -30.50
CA LEU A 498 -6.65 15.72 -29.97
C LEU A 498 -5.83 16.78 -30.70
N ASP A 499 -5.48 17.85 -30.02
CA ASP A 499 -4.60 18.87 -30.56
C ASP A 499 -3.16 18.58 -30.17
N LEU A 500 -2.32 18.33 -31.17
CA LEU A 500 -0.87 18.09 -31.04
C LEU A 500 -0.06 19.11 -31.82
N SER A 501 -0.67 20.27 -32.19
CA SER A 501 0.00 21.30 -32.97
C SER A 501 1.25 21.86 -32.29
N ASP A 502 1.24 21.92 -30.95
CA ASP A 502 2.33 22.42 -30.12
C ASP A 502 3.38 21.35 -29.76
N PHE A 503 3.19 20.10 -30.18
CA PHE A 503 4.18 19.05 -29.93
C PHE A 503 5.48 19.33 -30.69
N ASN A 504 6.56 19.46 -29.93
CA ASN A 504 7.90 19.56 -30.51
C ASN A 504 8.43 18.16 -30.84
N THR A 505 8.46 17.85 -32.14
CA THR A 505 8.91 16.53 -32.64
C THR A 505 10.39 16.48 -33.02
N SER A 506 11.16 17.55 -32.78
CA SER A 506 12.55 17.69 -33.26
C SER A 506 13.49 16.59 -32.72
N ASN A 507 13.29 16.12 -31.49
CA ASN A 507 14.07 15.08 -30.86
C ASN A 507 13.43 13.68 -30.96
N VAL A 508 12.21 13.58 -31.46
CA VAL A 508 11.50 12.31 -31.56
C VAL A 508 12.16 11.41 -32.62
N THR A 509 12.45 10.19 -32.27
CA THR A 509 13.03 9.17 -33.17
C THR A 509 12.04 8.05 -33.51
N ASN A 510 11.08 7.79 -32.64
CA ASN A 510 10.15 6.68 -32.76
C ASN A 510 8.69 7.14 -32.51
N MET A 511 7.84 6.97 -33.53
CA MET A 511 6.40 7.20 -33.55
C MET A 511 5.66 5.96 -34.12
N PHE A 512 6.24 4.78 -33.97
CA PHE A 512 5.66 3.53 -34.48
C PHE A 512 4.24 3.36 -33.95
N GLY A 513 3.27 3.15 -34.84
CA GLY A 513 1.88 2.86 -34.48
C GLY A 513 1.21 3.90 -33.56
N MET A 514 1.69 5.17 -33.53
CA MET A 514 1.23 6.19 -32.58
C MET A 514 -0.31 6.33 -32.57
N PHE A 515 -0.95 6.21 -33.73
CA PHE A 515 -2.41 6.27 -33.89
C PHE A 515 -2.98 4.97 -34.49
N TYR A 516 -2.33 3.84 -34.26
CA TYR A 516 -2.83 2.55 -34.72
C TYR A 516 -4.26 2.31 -34.21
N LYS A 517 -5.21 1.99 -35.12
CA LYS A 517 -6.64 1.81 -34.83
C LYS A 517 -7.35 2.99 -34.14
N CYS A 518 -6.89 4.21 -34.25
CA CYS A 518 -7.64 5.40 -33.82
C CYS A 518 -8.74 5.70 -34.84
N ASP A 519 -9.90 5.11 -34.70
CA ASP A 519 -10.98 5.12 -35.69
C ASP A 519 -11.56 6.50 -35.92
N LYS A 520 -11.80 7.29 -34.87
CA LYS A 520 -12.52 8.57 -34.88
C LYS A 520 -11.61 9.79 -34.82
N LEU A 521 -10.30 9.60 -34.89
CA LEU A 521 -9.29 10.62 -34.64
C LEU A 521 -9.49 11.88 -35.50
N GLN A 522 -9.50 13.02 -34.82
CA GLN A 522 -9.43 14.35 -35.41
C GLN A 522 -8.26 15.08 -34.78
N THR A 523 -7.16 15.27 -35.53
CA THR A 523 -5.91 15.80 -34.94
C THR A 523 -5.14 16.67 -35.93
N GLU A 524 -4.34 17.58 -35.38
CA GLU A 524 -3.28 18.30 -36.08
C GLU A 524 -1.96 18.01 -35.37
N ILE A 525 -0.92 17.66 -36.10
CA ILE A 525 0.42 17.38 -35.58
C ILE A 525 1.48 18.06 -36.43
N THR A 526 2.52 18.58 -35.81
CA THR A 526 3.63 19.27 -36.46
C THR A 526 4.90 18.42 -36.46
N ILE A 527 5.46 18.17 -37.64
CA ILE A 527 6.69 17.42 -37.87
C ILE A 527 7.78 18.38 -38.34
N THR A 528 8.65 18.77 -37.43
CA THR A 528 9.70 19.78 -37.69
C THR A 528 11.09 19.16 -37.88
N GLY A 529 11.34 17.93 -37.41
CA GLY A 529 12.65 17.31 -37.44
C GLY A 529 12.76 16.14 -38.40
N THR A 530 14.01 15.83 -38.80
CA THR A 530 14.35 14.65 -39.60
C THR A 530 14.79 13.46 -38.75
N SER A 531 14.67 13.60 -37.42
CA SER A 531 15.12 12.58 -36.42
C SER A 531 14.22 11.34 -36.41
N ILE A 532 12.97 11.44 -36.90
CA ILE A 532 11.99 10.35 -36.86
C ILE A 532 12.39 9.28 -37.88
N THR A 533 12.92 8.17 -37.35
CA THR A 533 13.37 7.02 -38.16
C THR A 533 12.37 5.87 -38.19
N ASN A 534 11.44 5.83 -37.23
CA ASN A 534 10.42 4.79 -37.14
C ASN A 534 9.01 5.40 -36.98
N TYR A 535 8.21 5.32 -38.02
CA TYR A 535 6.79 5.68 -38.06
C TYR A 535 5.93 4.57 -38.69
N ALA A 536 6.46 3.35 -38.77
CA ALA A 536 5.71 2.23 -39.33
C ALA A 536 4.40 2.03 -38.58
N ASN A 537 3.36 1.66 -39.30
CA ASN A 537 2.00 1.47 -38.75
C ASN A 537 1.36 2.70 -38.08
N MET A 538 1.89 3.90 -38.22
CA MET A 538 1.41 5.11 -37.51
C MET A 538 -0.12 5.28 -37.60
N PHE A 539 -0.73 5.08 -38.78
CA PHE A 539 -2.17 5.16 -39.03
C PHE A 539 -2.77 3.82 -39.52
N SER A 540 -2.11 2.69 -39.29
CA SER A 540 -2.63 1.39 -39.73
C SER A 540 -3.95 1.09 -39.03
N ASN A 541 -4.96 0.68 -39.82
CA ASN A 541 -6.34 0.43 -39.36
C ASN A 541 -7.04 1.63 -38.69
N ALA A 542 -6.54 2.87 -38.89
CA ALA A 542 -7.10 4.09 -38.30
C ALA A 542 -8.04 4.82 -39.28
N LEU A 543 -8.71 5.86 -38.74
CA LEU A 543 -9.52 6.81 -39.52
C LEU A 543 -10.69 6.15 -40.27
N THR A 544 -11.33 5.16 -39.65
CA THR A 544 -12.45 4.44 -40.25
C THR A 544 -13.75 5.25 -40.16
N ASP A 545 -13.92 6.10 -39.14
CA ASP A 545 -15.09 7.00 -38.99
C ASP A 545 -15.15 8.03 -40.10
N VAL A 546 -16.36 8.38 -40.54
CA VAL A 546 -16.59 9.33 -41.65
C VAL A 546 -16.06 10.74 -41.37
N ASN A 547 -16.06 11.15 -40.10
CA ASN A 547 -15.63 12.48 -39.65
C ASN A 547 -14.14 12.54 -39.27
N ALA A 548 -13.44 11.41 -39.27
CA ALA A 548 -12.03 11.36 -38.93
C ALA A 548 -11.16 12.13 -39.95
N TYR A 549 -10.20 12.89 -39.43
CA TYR A 549 -9.21 13.58 -40.27
C TYR A 549 -7.89 13.78 -39.50
N VAL A 550 -6.80 13.96 -40.26
CA VAL A 550 -5.48 14.33 -39.73
C VAL A 550 -4.87 15.43 -40.58
N ILE A 551 -4.32 16.45 -39.96
CA ILE A 551 -3.48 17.45 -40.60
C ILE A 551 -2.04 17.23 -40.11
N ILE A 552 -1.14 16.98 -41.05
CA ILE A 552 0.30 16.90 -40.76
C ILE A 552 0.95 18.16 -41.29
N ASN A 553 1.30 19.08 -40.39
CA ASN A 553 2.16 20.21 -40.74
C ASN A 553 3.62 19.69 -40.75
N TYR A 554 4.41 20.12 -41.75
CA TYR A 554 5.78 19.65 -41.86
C TYR A 554 6.74 20.73 -42.35
N SER A 555 7.98 20.74 -41.89
CA SER A 555 9.06 21.55 -42.43
C SER A 555 9.51 20.98 -43.80
N SER A 556 10.14 21.80 -44.64
CA SER A 556 10.63 21.35 -45.94
C SER A 556 11.52 20.12 -45.89
N GLU A 557 12.32 19.98 -44.83
CA GLU A 557 13.21 18.86 -44.62
C GLU A 557 12.48 17.57 -44.19
N ALA A 558 11.28 17.69 -43.61
CA ALA A 558 10.47 16.57 -43.10
C ALA A 558 9.43 16.05 -44.12
N GLU A 559 9.39 16.57 -45.35
CA GLU A 559 8.39 16.19 -46.36
C GLU A 559 8.34 14.66 -46.58
N SER A 560 9.48 14.02 -46.78
CA SER A 560 9.54 12.58 -47.02
C SER A 560 8.99 11.76 -45.83
N ILE A 561 9.19 12.23 -44.61
CA ILE A 561 8.66 11.62 -43.39
C ILE A 561 7.14 11.78 -43.37
N ALA A 562 6.62 12.99 -43.58
CA ALA A 562 5.18 13.25 -43.61
C ALA A 562 4.44 12.42 -44.68
N GLN A 563 5.02 12.31 -45.89
CA GLN A 563 4.51 11.45 -46.97
C GLN A 563 4.53 9.95 -46.55
N GLY A 564 5.64 9.51 -45.92
CA GLY A 564 5.77 8.16 -45.42
C GLY A 564 4.73 7.84 -44.31
N MET A 565 4.51 8.75 -43.35
CA MET A 565 3.47 8.63 -42.32
C MET A 565 2.08 8.47 -42.95
N LYS A 566 1.71 9.36 -43.89
CA LYS A 566 0.43 9.26 -44.61
C LYS A 566 0.26 7.91 -45.30
N SER A 567 1.31 7.35 -45.85
CA SER A 567 1.26 6.08 -46.58
C SER A 567 0.99 4.86 -45.68
N THR A 568 1.15 4.99 -44.33
CA THR A 568 0.83 3.93 -43.38
C THR A 568 -0.68 3.72 -43.20
N ALA A 569 -1.50 4.72 -43.54
CA ALA A 569 -2.95 4.58 -43.51
C ALA A 569 -3.45 3.63 -44.59
N PRO A 570 -4.58 2.90 -44.39
CA PRO A 570 -5.25 2.18 -45.47
C PRO A 570 -5.52 3.11 -46.66
N THR A 571 -5.35 2.62 -47.89
CA THR A 571 -5.48 3.44 -49.12
C THR A 571 -6.80 4.19 -49.16
N SER A 572 -7.90 3.59 -48.72
CA SER A 572 -9.23 4.22 -48.61
C SER A 572 -9.27 5.43 -47.67
N ASN A 573 -8.39 5.49 -46.68
CA ASN A 573 -8.39 6.49 -45.61
C ASN A 573 -7.30 7.57 -45.81
N GLN A 574 -6.37 7.39 -46.75
CA GLN A 574 -5.30 8.36 -47.01
C GLN A 574 -5.81 9.74 -47.42
N SER A 575 -7.00 9.81 -48.06
CA SER A 575 -7.66 11.08 -48.38
C SER A 575 -8.07 11.92 -47.18
N LYS A 576 -8.17 11.31 -46.01
CA LYS A 576 -8.46 11.98 -44.73
C LYS A 576 -7.22 12.61 -44.09
N ILE A 577 -6.02 12.35 -44.62
CA ILE A 577 -4.77 12.93 -44.15
C ILE A 577 -4.33 14.04 -45.10
N THR A 578 -4.37 15.26 -44.62
CA THR A 578 -3.89 16.47 -45.32
C THR A 578 -2.46 16.77 -44.91
N LEU A 579 -1.59 16.96 -45.87
CA LEU A 579 -0.21 17.41 -45.66
C LEU A 579 -0.12 18.91 -45.96
N LYS A 580 0.45 19.67 -45.01
CA LYS A 580 0.57 21.13 -45.11
C LYS A 580 2.02 21.52 -44.77
N GLN A 581 2.72 22.07 -45.73
CA GLN A 581 4.07 22.62 -45.54
C GLN A 581 3.99 23.94 -44.75
N ILE A 582 4.82 24.12 -43.74
CA ILE A 582 4.94 25.29 -42.87
C ILE A 582 6.30 25.96 -43.05
#